data_8e7c0259f4fc2d01e6919ff626b0890d
#
_entry.id   8e7c0259f4fc2d01e6919ff626b0890d
#
_cell.length_a   1.000
_cell.length_b   1.000
_cell.length_c   1.000
_cell.angle_alpha   90.00
_cell.angle_beta   90.00
_cell.angle_gamma   90.00
#
_symmetry.space_group_name_H-M   'P 1'
#
loop_
_entity.id
_entity.type
_entity.pdbx_description
1 polymer ?
#
loop_
_entity_poly.entity_id
_entity_poly.type
_entity_poly.pdbx_seq_one_letter_code
_entity_poly.pdbx_strand_id
1 'polypeptide(L)'
;YYLLHMIGGSGMEEFRRRFIYNGILDWLLEQREKGRIRHLGFSYHGDVSVYDYLLANNDKYRWDFAMIELNYLDWKHAKDINDRNTNAEYLYNELDKRQIPVMVMEPLLGGRLSNVPEPIAVEIKRRAPEKTVASWAFRYAASKPRVLTVLSGMTYMEHLKDNLLTYSPLVPLNEEEENFLEQVAKKILTFMLIPCNDCKYCMPCPYGVDIPGVLLHYNLVKSEERLPEDRRHPDYARYRREFIIGQNR
;
A
#
# COMPACT_ATOMS: atom_id res chain seq x y z
N TYR A 1 -6.63 18.22 12.17
CA TYR A 1 -6.42 17.66 10.83
C TYR A 1 -7.74 17.20 10.24
N TYR A 2 -8.00 17.57 9.01
CA TYR A 2 -9.18 17.13 8.26
C TYR A 2 -8.72 16.76 6.85
N LEU A 3 -9.17 15.62 6.32
CA LEU A 3 -8.76 15.20 4.99
C LEU A 3 -9.97 14.74 4.15
N LEU A 4 -9.93 15.07 2.87
CA LEU A 4 -10.79 14.48 1.86
C LEU A 4 -10.36 13.03 1.63
N HIS A 5 -11.28 12.09 1.88
CA HIS A 5 -10.95 10.67 1.82
C HIS A 5 -11.12 10.11 0.40
N MET A 6 -10.15 9.26 -0.02
CA MET A 6 -10.22 8.40 -1.21
C MET A 6 -10.42 9.18 -2.52
N ILE A 7 -9.59 10.22 -2.73
CA ILE A 7 -9.66 11.04 -3.92
C ILE A 7 -9.00 10.31 -5.11
N GLY A 8 -9.68 10.28 -6.25
CA GLY A 8 -9.17 9.73 -7.51
C GLY A 8 -9.70 8.33 -7.87
N GLY A 9 -10.27 7.58 -6.92
CA GLY A 9 -10.67 6.18 -7.14
C GLY A 9 -11.65 5.93 -8.31
N SER A 10 -12.42 6.94 -8.72
CA SER A 10 -13.40 6.84 -9.82
C SER A 10 -13.13 7.82 -10.97
N GLY A 11 -11.91 8.39 -11.02
CA GLY A 11 -11.48 9.29 -12.09
C GLY A 11 -11.96 10.74 -11.96
N MET A 12 -11.52 11.57 -12.92
CA MET A 12 -11.69 13.02 -12.90
C MET A 12 -13.16 13.47 -12.95
N GLU A 13 -14.00 12.83 -13.75
CA GLU A 13 -15.39 13.24 -13.89
C GLU A 13 -16.18 13.03 -12.59
N GLU A 14 -16.01 11.86 -11.96
CA GLU A 14 -16.63 11.58 -10.67
C GLU A 14 -16.08 12.50 -9.56
N PHE A 15 -14.78 12.80 -9.62
CA PHE A 15 -14.18 13.78 -8.70
C PHE A 15 -14.85 15.16 -8.84
N ARG A 16 -15.02 15.65 -10.08
CA ARG A 16 -15.70 16.92 -10.32
C ARG A 16 -17.12 16.92 -9.79
N ARG A 17 -17.87 15.86 -10.06
CA ARG A 17 -19.25 15.71 -9.60
C ARG A 17 -19.35 15.71 -8.07
N ARG A 18 -18.45 14.98 -7.39
CA ARG A 18 -18.51 14.80 -5.93
C ARG A 18 -17.95 15.96 -5.13
N PHE A 19 -16.95 16.67 -5.65
CA PHE A 19 -16.18 17.61 -4.84
C PHE A 19 -16.16 19.03 -5.39
N ILE A 20 -16.34 19.23 -6.71
CA ILE A 20 -16.32 20.57 -7.32
C ILE A 20 -17.74 21.09 -7.51
N TYR A 21 -18.56 20.37 -8.29
CA TYR A 21 -19.89 20.89 -8.69
C TYR A 21 -20.88 21.03 -7.52
N ASN A 22 -20.71 20.25 -6.46
CA ASN A 22 -21.49 20.38 -5.24
C ASN A 22 -20.91 21.36 -4.21
N GLY A 23 -19.80 22.04 -4.54
CA GLY A 23 -19.20 23.08 -3.69
C GLY A 23 -18.47 22.59 -2.44
N ILE A 24 -18.19 21.29 -2.30
CA ILE A 24 -17.53 20.75 -1.08
C ILE A 24 -16.12 21.33 -0.91
N LEU A 25 -15.33 21.48 -2.00
CA LEU A 25 -13.99 22.05 -1.87
C LEU A 25 -14.03 23.51 -1.38
N ASP A 26 -14.94 24.32 -1.92
CA ASP A 26 -15.08 25.71 -1.48
C ASP A 26 -15.62 25.80 -0.04
N TRP A 27 -16.55 24.93 0.33
CA TRP A 27 -17.03 24.82 1.72
C TRP A 27 -15.89 24.46 2.69
N LEU A 28 -15.00 23.54 2.34
CA LEU A 28 -13.86 23.20 3.19
C LEU A 28 -12.91 24.39 3.39
N LEU A 29 -12.65 25.16 2.36
CA LEU A 29 -11.86 26.40 2.47
C LEU A 29 -12.54 27.38 3.45
N GLU A 30 -13.86 27.56 3.33
CA GLU A 30 -14.63 28.39 4.27
C GLU A 30 -14.53 27.88 5.72
N GLN A 31 -14.60 26.53 5.93
CA GLN A 31 -14.45 25.99 7.30
C GLN A 31 -13.03 26.22 7.85
N ARG A 32 -12.01 26.21 7.00
CA ARG A 32 -10.65 26.56 7.41
C ARG A 32 -10.52 28.05 7.75
N GLU A 33 -11.08 28.94 6.97
CA GLU A 33 -11.12 30.38 7.26
C GLU A 33 -11.85 30.70 8.57
N LYS A 34 -12.92 29.94 8.87
CA LYS A 34 -13.65 30.03 10.15
C LYS A 34 -12.90 29.38 11.33
N GLY A 35 -11.70 28.85 11.12
CA GLY A 35 -10.89 28.22 12.16
C GLY A 35 -11.39 26.84 12.63
N ARG A 36 -12.39 26.25 11.96
CA ARG A 36 -12.90 24.90 12.29
C ARG A 36 -11.99 23.80 11.81
N ILE A 37 -11.27 24.03 10.73
CA ILE A 37 -10.23 23.15 10.19
C ILE A 37 -8.90 23.89 10.33
N ARG A 38 -7.94 23.32 11.07
CA ARG A 38 -6.59 23.87 11.21
C ARG A 38 -5.66 23.38 10.11
N HIS A 39 -5.76 22.10 9.76
CA HIS A 39 -4.92 21.46 8.74
C HIS A 39 -5.83 20.68 7.78
N LEU A 40 -5.82 21.06 6.51
CA LEU A 40 -6.64 20.47 5.45
C LEU A 40 -5.74 19.66 4.51
N GLY A 41 -6.11 18.41 4.26
CA GLY A 41 -5.41 17.52 3.35
C GLY A 41 -6.34 16.62 2.55
N PHE A 42 -5.74 15.66 1.86
CA PHE A 42 -6.47 14.64 1.11
C PHE A 42 -5.74 13.29 1.13
N SER A 43 -6.48 12.19 1.01
CA SER A 43 -5.90 10.88 0.70
C SER A 43 -6.15 10.54 -0.77
N TYR A 44 -5.08 10.15 -1.45
CA TYR A 44 -5.14 9.84 -2.88
C TYR A 44 -5.19 8.33 -3.12
N HIS A 45 -6.11 7.94 -4.03
CA HIS A 45 -6.23 6.59 -4.56
C HIS A 45 -6.67 6.62 -6.02
N GLY A 46 -5.90 6.08 -6.94
CA GLY A 46 -6.33 5.77 -8.31
C GLY A 46 -5.87 6.74 -9.39
N ASP A 47 -6.77 7.50 -9.99
CA ASP A 47 -6.48 8.32 -11.18
C ASP A 47 -5.53 9.48 -10.90
N VAL A 48 -4.35 9.43 -11.50
CA VAL A 48 -3.30 10.42 -11.34
C VAL A 48 -3.71 11.82 -11.85
N SER A 49 -4.64 11.90 -12.81
CA SER A 49 -5.12 13.20 -13.31
C SER A 49 -5.84 14.01 -12.23
N VAL A 50 -6.49 13.33 -11.28
CA VAL A 50 -7.11 13.98 -10.12
C VAL A 50 -6.06 14.50 -9.14
N TYR A 51 -5.02 13.71 -8.90
CA TYR A 51 -3.88 14.11 -8.08
C TYR A 51 -3.19 15.35 -8.64
N ASP A 52 -2.87 15.32 -9.93
CA ASP A 52 -2.23 16.43 -10.63
C ASP A 52 -3.10 17.69 -10.60
N TYR A 53 -4.42 17.53 -10.77
CA TYR A 53 -5.36 18.64 -10.65
C TYR A 53 -5.31 19.30 -9.26
N LEU A 54 -5.32 18.49 -8.19
CA LEU A 54 -5.25 19.00 -6.81
C LEU A 54 -3.96 19.76 -6.55
N LEU A 55 -2.83 19.24 -7.04
CA LEU A 55 -1.52 19.87 -6.89
C LEU A 55 -1.33 21.10 -7.78
N ALA A 56 -1.87 21.08 -9.00
CA ALA A 56 -1.87 22.25 -9.88
C ALA A 56 -2.68 23.43 -9.33
N ASN A 57 -3.68 23.15 -8.50
CA ASN A 57 -4.50 24.16 -7.83
C ASN A 57 -4.09 24.38 -6.36
N ASN A 58 -2.84 24.05 -5.99
CA ASN A 58 -2.39 24.20 -4.61
C ASN A 58 -2.41 25.65 -4.11
N ASP A 59 -2.22 26.63 -4.95
CA ASP A 59 -2.33 28.06 -4.59
C ASP A 59 -3.72 28.41 -4.06
N LYS A 60 -4.78 27.79 -4.62
CA LYS A 60 -6.16 27.92 -4.16
C LYS A 60 -6.41 27.09 -2.88
N TYR A 61 -6.08 25.81 -2.92
CA TYR A 61 -6.45 24.87 -1.85
C TYR A 61 -5.51 24.91 -0.66
N ARG A 62 -4.23 25.22 -0.87
CA ARG A 62 -3.19 25.32 0.17
C ARG A 62 -3.19 24.07 1.07
N TRP A 63 -2.92 22.91 0.46
CA TRP A 63 -2.89 21.64 1.16
C TRP A 63 -1.80 21.63 2.23
N ASP A 64 -2.20 21.34 3.48
CA ASP A 64 -1.28 21.24 4.61
C ASP A 64 -0.62 19.86 4.66
N PHE A 65 -1.20 18.84 4.05
CA PHE A 65 -0.66 17.49 3.91
C PHE A 65 -1.39 16.70 2.84
N ALA A 66 -0.74 15.65 2.35
CA ALA A 66 -1.38 14.62 1.54
C ALA A 66 -1.06 13.23 2.10
N MET A 67 -2.03 12.31 1.99
CA MET A 67 -1.85 10.91 2.37
C MET A 67 -1.77 10.07 1.11
N ILE A 68 -0.66 9.33 0.96
CA ILE A 68 -0.39 8.46 -0.20
C ILE A 68 0.03 7.07 0.26
N GLU A 69 -0.20 6.07 -0.58
CA GLU A 69 0.42 4.76 -0.45
C GLU A 69 1.92 4.90 -0.73
N LEU A 70 2.77 4.44 0.20
CA LEU A 70 4.21 4.48 0.06
C LEU A 70 4.87 3.33 0.80
N ASN A 71 5.53 2.47 0.05
CA ASN A 71 6.38 1.39 0.54
C ASN A 71 7.46 1.09 -0.51
N TYR A 72 8.42 0.22 -0.20
CA TYR A 72 9.54 -0.05 -1.09
C TYR A 72 9.17 -0.80 -2.38
N LEU A 73 8.00 -1.47 -2.41
CA LEU A 73 7.49 -2.12 -3.62
C LEU A 73 6.80 -1.11 -4.54
N ASP A 74 5.83 -0.35 -3.99
CA ASP A 74 5.05 0.62 -4.76
C ASP A 74 5.88 1.83 -5.19
N TRP A 75 7.06 2.04 -4.59
CA TRP A 75 7.93 3.16 -4.95
C TRP A 75 8.19 3.23 -6.44
N LYS A 76 8.61 2.11 -7.05
CA LYS A 76 8.88 2.02 -8.49
C LYS A 76 8.00 1.04 -9.24
N HIS A 77 7.30 0.15 -8.53
CA HIS A 77 6.67 -1.03 -9.10
C HIS A 77 5.15 -1.10 -8.90
N ALA A 78 4.51 -0.02 -8.46
CA ALA A 78 3.05 -0.01 -8.31
C ALA A 78 2.33 -0.33 -9.64
N LYS A 79 2.84 0.18 -10.75
CA LYS A 79 2.33 -0.10 -12.11
C LYS A 79 2.54 -1.55 -12.56
N ASP A 80 3.60 -2.20 -12.09
CA ASP A 80 3.88 -3.61 -12.42
C ASP A 80 2.86 -4.55 -11.75
N ILE A 81 2.26 -4.09 -10.63
CA ILE A 81 1.21 -4.83 -9.92
C ILE A 81 -0.16 -4.58 -10.56
N ASN A 82 -0.44 -3.32 -10.90
CA ASN A 82 -1.66 -2.89 -11.55
C ASN A 82 -1.38 -1.61 -12.35
N ASP A 83 -1.60 -1.66 -13.64
CA ASP A 83 -1.34 -0.56 -14.59
C ASP A 83 -2.15 0.71 -14.30
N ARG A 84 -3.22 0.61 -13.51
CA ARG A 84 -3.99 1.76 -13.00
C ARG A 84 -3.33 2.47 -11.81
N ASN A 85 -2.37 1.83 -11.15
CA ASN A 85 -1.66 2.43 -10.02
C ASN A 85 -0.63 3.46 -10.52
N THR A 86 -0.27 4.37 -9.62
CA THR A 86 0.81 5.33 -9.84
C THR A 86 1.96 5.02 -8.90
N ASN A 87 3.19 4.97 -9.41
CA ASN A 87 4.36 4.74 -8.58
C ASN A 87 4.48 5.80 -7.49
N ALA A 88 4.75 5.36 -6.27
CA ALA A 88 4.83 6.24 -5.10
C ALA A 88 5.96 7.29 -5.24
N GLU A 89 7.03 6.97 -5.97
CA GLU A 89 8.10 7.92 -6.31
C GLU A 89 7.56 9.18 -7.00
N TYR A 90 6.69 9.03 -7.99
CA TYR A 90 6.06 10.17 -8.65
C TYR A 90 5.21 10.99 -7.66
N LEU A 91 4.35 10.31 -6.92
CA LEU A 91 3.45 10.97 -5.97
C LEU A 91 4.23 11.74 -4.90
N TYR A 92 5.24 11.12 -4.32
CA TYR A 92 6.09 11.72 -3.32
C TYR A 92 6.85 12.93 -3.86
N ASN A 93 7.49 12.79 -5.04
CA ASN A 93 8.28 13.85 -5.64
C ASN A 93 7.44 15.09 -5.99
N GLU A 94 6.20 14.91 -6.42
CA GLU A 94 5.30 16.03 -6.71
C GLU A 94 4.86 16.78 -5.44
N LEU A 95 4.71 16.07 -4.31
CA LEU A 95 4.48 16.70 -3.00
C LEU A 95 5.73 17.41 -2.48
N ASP A 96 6.89 16.77 -2.60
CA ASP A 96 8.15 17.34 -2.13
C ASP A 96 8.53 18.63 -2.86
N LYS A 97 8.36 18.69 -4.17
CA LYS A 97 8.53 19.93 -4.98
C LYS A 97 7.70 21.10 -4.44
N ARG A 98 6.52 20.81 -3.88
CA ARG A 98 5.59 21.81 -3.34
C ARG A 98 5.69 21.98 -1.84
N GLN A 99 6.65 21.30 -1.20
CA GLN A 99 6.85 21.30 0.25
C GLN A 99 5.62 20.84 1.04
N ILE A 100 4.77 19.99 0.45
CA ILE A 100 3.58 19.44 1.09
C ILE A 100 3.98 18.21 1.92
N PRO A 101 3.75 18.19 3.25
CA PRO A 101 4.01 17.05 4.10
C PRO A 101 3.22 15.80 3.69
N VAL A 102 3.85 14.63 3.85
CA VAL A 102 3.30 13.33 3.47
C VAL A 102 2.90 12.52 4.69
N MET A 103 1.67 12.06 4.73
CA MET A 103 1.25 10.95 5.60
C MET A 103 1.27 9.66 4.77
N VAL A 104 1.88 8.62 5.31
CA VAL A 104 2.00 7.35 4.60
C VAL A 104 0.91 6.38 5.03
N MET A 105 0.14 5.87 4.08
CA MET A 105 -0.71 4.70 4.23
C MET A 105 -0.11 3.50 3.48
N GLU A 106 -0.56 2.31 3.81
CA GLU A 106 -0.10 1.05 3.21
C GLU A 106 1.43 0.83 3.25
N PRO A 107 2.13 1.17 4.36
CA PRO A 107 3.57 0.93 4.45
C PRO A 107 3.93 -0.55 4.35
N LEU A 108 3.00 -1.43 4.71
CA LEU A 108 3.13 -2.89 4.60
C LEU A 108 2.32 -3.50 3.45
N LEU A 109 1.70 -2.68 2.60
CA LEU A 109 0.89 -3.15 1.47
C LEU A 109 -0.16 -4.19 1.91
N GLY A 110 -1.02 -3.81 2.87
CA GLY A 110 -2.02 -4.69 3.49
C GLY A 110 -1.44 -5.88 4.26
N GLY A 111 -0.18 -5.81 4.70
CA GLY A 111 0.52 -6.87 5.42
C GLY A 111 1.41 -7.76 4.53
N ARG A 112 1.39 -7.60 3.20
CA ARG A 112 2.23 -8.41 2.29
C ARG A 112 3.72 -8.24 2.53
N LEU A 113 4.15 -7.03 2.87
CA LEU A 113 5.56 -6.73 3.13
C LEU A 113 6.02 -7.11 4.55
N SER A 114 5.12 -7.58 5.40
CA SER A 114 5.47 -8.26 6.65
C SER A 114 5.50 -9.79 6.53
N ASN A 115 4.83 -10.31 5.50
CA ASN A 115 4.72 -11.75 5.21
C ASN A 115 5.15 -12.05 3.76
N VAL A 116 6.42 -11.78 3.48
CA VAL A 116 7.03 -12.05 2.19
C VAL A 116 7.33 -13.56 2.02
N PRO A 117 7.53 -14.08 0.78
CA PRO A 117 7.95 -15.45 0.56
C PRO A 117 9.19 -15.85 1.39
N GLU A 118 9.22 -17.08 1.89
CA GLU A 118 10.25 -17.54 2.81
C GLU A 118 11.70 -17.30 2.33
N PRO A 119 12.08 -17.55 1.06
CA PRO A 119 13.42 -17.27 0.60
C PRO A 119 13.82 -15.80 0.76
N ILE A 120 12.86 -14.89 0.55
CA ILE A 120 13.05 -13.44 0.71
C ILE A 120 13.14 -13.08 2.20
N ALA A 121 12.27 -13.66 3.05
CA ALA A 121 12.32 -13.45 4.49
C ALA A 121 13.68 -13.87 5.08
N VAL A 122 14.22 -15.00 4.65
CA VAL A 122 15.54 -15.49 5.05
C VAL A 122 16.65 -14.51 4.63
N GLU A 123 16.59 -13.94 3.43
CA GLU A 123 17.55 -12.97 2.95
C GLU A 123 17.53 -11.67 3.79
N ILE A 124 16.33 -11.15 4.05
CA ILE A 124 16.14 -9.96 4.90
C ILE A 124 16.68 -10.22 6.31
N LYS A 125 16.37 -11.39 6.88
CA LYS A 125 16.83 -11.79 8.21
C LYS A 125 18.34 -12.01 8.30
N ARG A 126 18.99 -12.48 7.26
CA ARG A 126 20.47 -12.60 7.22
C ARG A 126 21.16 -11.24 7.30
N ARG A 127 20.55 -10.21 6.74
CA ARG A 127 21.11 -8.85 6.77
C ARG A 127 21.01 -8.19 8.15
N ALA A 128 19.92 -8.40 8.86
CA ALA A 128 19.69 -7.89 10.22
C ALA A 128 18.82 -8.87 11.01
N PRO A 129 19.44 -9.87 11.67
CA PRO A 129 18.69 -10.93 12.37
C PRO A 129 17.78 -10.42 13.49
N GLU A 130 18.16 -9.31 14.12
CA GLU A 130 17.43 -8.66 15.21
C GLU A 130 16.19 -7.88 14.74
N LYS A 131 16.09 -7.54 13.45
CA LYS A 131 15.01 -6.74 12.89
C LYS A 131 13.92 -7.63 12.29
N THR A 132 12.68 -7.22 12.43
CA THR A 132 11.57 -7.91 11.75
C THR A 132 11.53 -7.54 10.27
N VAL A 133 10.88 -8.38 9.45
CA VAL A 133 10.66 -8.07 8.02
C VAL A 133 9.83 -6.78 7.88
N ALA A 134 8.81 -6.61 8.73
CA ALA A 134 7.96 -5.42 8.75
C ALA A 134 8.74 -4.13 9.04
N SER A 135 9.72 -4.18 9.95
CA SER A 135 10.50 -2.99 10.33
C SER A 135 11.27 -2.37 9.16
N TRP A 136 11.69 -3.16 8.18
CA TRP A 136 12.34 -2.66 6.97
C TRP A 136 11.41 -1.80 6.13
N ALA A 137 10.16 -2.22 5.95
CA ALA A 137 9.16 -1.46 5.21
C ALA A 137 8.76 -0.16 5.94
N PHE A 138 8.62 -0.22 7.26
CA PHE A 138 8.37 0.96 8.08
C PHE A 138 9.54 1.96 8.04
N ARG A 139 10.77 1.48 8.16
CA ARG A 139 11.97 2.32 8.05
C ARG A 139 12.06 2.94 6.65
N TYR A 140 11.77 2.18 5.59
CA TYR A 140 11.76 2.70 4.22
C TYR A 140 10.82 3.90 4.08
N ALA A 141 9.58 3.74 4.49
CA ALA A 141 8.58 4.81 4.42
C ALA A 141 9.01 6.04 5.25
N ALA A 142 9.48 5.82 6.48
CA ALA A 142 9.88 6.88 7.38
C ALA A 142 11.22 7.55 7.04
N SER A 143 12.04 6.95 6.17
CA SER A 143 13.33 7.53 5.74
C SER A 143 13.17 8.67 4.74
N LYS A 144 11.97 8.87 4.18
CA LYS A 144 11.74 9.96 3.22
C LYS A 144 11.55 11.29 3.95
N PRO A 145 12.36 12.33 3.66
CA PRO A 145 12.43 13.56 4.47
C PRO A 145 11.11 14.32 4.63
N ARG A 146 10.19 14.19 3.66
CA ARG A 146 8.89 14.89 3.69
C ARG A 146 7.81 14.13 4.48
N VAL A 147 8.10 12.91 4.94
CA VAL A 147 7.13 12.09 5.67
C VAL A 147 6.92 12.65 7.07
N LEU A 148 5.68 13.04 7.34
CA LEU A 148 5.24 13.54 8.65
C LEU A 148 4.92 12.39 9.61
N THR A 149 4.26 11.35 9.09
CA THR A 149 3.88 10.17 9.87
C THR A 149 3.61 8.97 8.97
N VAL A 150 3.77 7.78 9.53
CA VAL A 150 3.48 6.50 8.88
C VAL A 150 2.39 5.80 9.67
N LEU A 151 1.29 5.45 8.99
CA LEU A 151 0.18 4.74 9.62
C LEU A 151 0.50 3.25 9.77
N SER A 152 0.09 2.67 10.89
CA SER A 152 0.25 1.24 11.15
C SER A 152 -1.03 0.63 11.70
N GLY A 153 -1.52 -0.43 11.05
CA GLY A 153 -2.68 -1.22 11.49
C GLY A 153 -2.29 -2.24 12.56
N MET A 154 -1.90 -1.78 13.74
CA MET A 154 -1.48 -2.65 14.85
C MET A 154 -2.68 -3.38 15.46
N THR A 155 -2.68 -4.71 15.41
CA THR A 155 -3.74 -5.56 15.98
C THR A 155 -3.29 -6.20 17.30
N TYR A 156 -1.99 -6.53 17.41
CA TYR A 156 -1.42 -7.21 18.56
C TYR A 156 -0.37 -6.35 19.27
N MET A 157 -0.14 -6.63 20.56
CA MET A 157 0.85 -5.91 21.36
C MET A 157 2.28 -6.05 20.79
N GLU A 158 2.57 -7.18 20.15
CA GLU A 158 3.85 -7.44 19.47
C GLU A 158 4.10 -6.46 18.34
N HIS A 159 3.06 -6.07 17.58
CA HIS A 159 3.18 -5.05 16.53
C HIS A 159 3.54 -3.69 17.13
N LEU A 160 2.92 -3.30 18.24
CA LEU A 160 3.26 -2.05 18.92
C LEU A 160 4.71 -2.05 19.42
N LYS A 161 5.16 -3.13 20.04
CA LYS A 161 6.54 -3.27 20.54
C LYS A 161 7.56 -3.18 19.40
N ASP A 162 7.32 -3.89 18.28
CA ASP A 162 8.20 -3.86 17.12
C ASP A 162 8.25 -2.47 16.47
N ASN A 163 7.11 -1.80 16.36
CA ASN A 163 7.05 -0.44 15.85
C ASN A 163 7.79 0.54 16.78
N LEU A 164 7.64 0.42 18.08
CA LEU A 164 8.40 1.26 19.03
C LEU A 164 9.91 1.04 18.88
N LEU A 165 10.37 -0.21 18.74
CA LEU A 165 11.79 -0.50 18.49
C LEU A 165 12.27 0.05 17.14
N THR A 166 11.39 0.11 16.15
CA THR A 166 11.71 0.64 14.82
C THR A 166 11.82 2.17 14.81
N TYR A 167 10.94 2.85 15.56
CA TYR A 167 10.81 4.30 15.52
C TYR A 167 11.50 5.04 16.68
N SER A 168 11.99 4.35 17.70
CA SER A 168 12.51 5.01 18.90
C SER A 168 13.91 4.49 19.31
N PRO A 169 14.99 5.07 18.75
CA PRO A 169 15.02 6.11 17.73
C PRO A 169 14.85 5.54 16.32
N LEU A 170 14.23 6.32 15.44
CA LEU A 170 14.24 6.00 14.02
C LEU A 170 15.66 6.18 13.47
N VAL A 171 16.17 5.14 12.84
CA VAL A 171 17.41 5.19 12.06
C VAL A 171 17.03 5.10 10.58
N PRO A 172 17.10 6.20 9.82
CA PRO A 172 16.79 6.20 8.39
C PRO A 172 17.64 5.18 7.63
N LEU A 173 17.10 4.67 6.53
CA LEU A 173 17.86 3.80 5.63
C LEU A 173 18.97 4.58 4.95
N ASN A 174 20.14 3.95 4.79
CA ASN A 174 21.18 4.45 3.91
C ASN A 174 20.95 3.94 2.45
N GLU A 175 21.75 4.46 1.52
CA GLU A 175 21.62 4.12 0.09
C GLU A 175 21.80 2.61 -0.18
N GLU A 176 22.70 1.93 0.53
CA GLU A 176 22.90 0.49 0.40
C GLU A 176 21.65 -0.30 0.84
N GLU A 177 21.04 0.11 1.94
CA GLU A 177 19.80 -0.48 2.45
C GLU A 177 18.60 -0.21 1.50
N GLU A 178 18.50 1.00 0.92
CA GLU A 178 17.48 1.30 -0.08
C GLU A 178 17.67 0.45 -1.34
N ASN A 179 18.90 0.32 -1.83
CA ASN A 179 19.22 -0.54 -2.98
C ASN A 179 18.94 -2.01 -2.70
N PHE A 180 19.20 -2.48 -1.48
CA PHE A 180 18.84 -3.83 -1.06
C PHE A 180 17.32 -4.03 -1.12
N LEU A 181 16.53 -3.12 -0.61
CA LEU A 181 15.06 -3.23 -0.67
C LEU A 181 14.53 -3.14 -2.10
N GLU A 182 15.17 -2.40 -2.99
CA GLU A 182 14.83 -2.41 -4.42
C GLU A 182 15.07 -3.80 -5.04
N GLN A 183 16.14 -4.51 -4.66
CA GLN A 183 16.34 -5.89 -5.11
C GLN A 183 15.30 -6.85 -4.50
N VAL A 184 14.95 -6.63 -3.24
CA VAL A 184 13.86 -7.38 -2.58
C VAL A 184 12.53 -7.15 -3.31
N ALA A 185 12.20 -5.91 -3.67
CA ALA A 185 10.99 -5.59 -4.42
C ALA A 185 10.93 -6.35 -5.75
N LYS A 186 12.01 -6.35 -6.53
CA LYS A 186 12.09 -7.11 -7.78
C LYS A 186 11.91 -8.62 -7.58
N LYS A 187 12.48 -9.17 -6.51
CA LYS A 187 12.27 -10.59 -6.17
C LYS A 187 10.82 -10.87 -5.79
N ILE A 188 10.19 -10.01 -4.98
CA ILE A 188 8.77 -10.16 -4.64
C ILE A 188 7.91 -10.24 -5.90
N LEU A 189 8.16 -9.39 -6.90
CA LEU A 189 7.43 -9.40 -8.17
C LEU A 189 7.53 -10.73 -8.91
N THR A 190 8.64 -11.45 -8.81
CA THR A 190 8.78 -12.76 -9.45
C THR A 190 7.90 -13.84 -8.82
N PHE A 191 7.52 -13.67 -7.54
CA PHE A 191 6.60 -14.57 -6.83
C PHE A 191 5.13 -14.15 -6.95
N MET A 192 4.87 -12.94 -7.46
CA MET A 192 3.52 -12.40 -7.51
C MET A 192 2.82 -12.77 -8.81
N LEU A 193 1.76 -13.54 -8.70
CA LEU A 193 0.89 -13.91 -9.81
C LEU A 193 -0.45 -13.17 -9.71
N ILE A 194 -1.08 -13.22 -8.53
CA ILE A 194 -2.30 -12.46 -8.24
C ILE A 194 -2.04 -11.66 -6.96
N PRO A 195 -2.20 -10.33 -6.99
CA PRO A 195 -1.84 -9.45 -5.87
C PRO A 195 -2.89 -9.49 -4.75
N CYS A 196 -3.16 -10.68 -4.20
CA CYS A 196 -4.01 -10.85 -3.02
C CYS A 196 -3.16 -10.74 -1.75
N ASN A 197 -3.57 -9.88 -0.81
CA ASN A 197 -2.93 -9.67 0.49
C ASN A 197 -3.80 -10.12 1.67
N ASP A 198 -4.87 -10.88 1.42
CA ASP A 198 -5.84 -11.34 2.43
C ASP A 198 -6.47 -10.20 3.28
N CYS A 199 -6.59 -9.01 2.72
CA CYS A 199 -7.20 -7.86 3.42
C CYS A 199 -8.70 -8.04 3.69
N LYS A 200 -9.34 -9.01 3.05
CA LYS A 200 -10.76 -9.39 3.22
C LYS A 200 -11.78 -8.32 2.84
N TYR A 201 -11.38 -7.27 2.11
CA TYR A 201 -12.33 -6.28 1.58
C TYR A 201 -13.38 -6.86 0.64
N CYS A 202 -13.07 -8.01 -0.01
CA CYS A 202 -14.01 -8.76 -0.83
C CYS A 202 -14.91 -9.73 -0.02
N MET A 203 -14.80 -9.72 1.30
CA MET A 203 -15.55 -10.62 2.19
C MET A 203 -16.55 -9.83 3.07
N PRO A 204 -17.71 -10.41 3.40
CA PRO A 204 -18.22 -11.69 2.90
C PRO A 204 -18.64 -11.61 1.42
N CYS A 205 -18.28 -12.63 0.65
CA CYS A 205 -18.71 -12.73 -0.74
C CYS A 205 -20.22 -13.07 -0.80
N PRO A 206 -21.05 -12.32 -1.55
CA PRO A 206 -22.49 -12.59 -1.64
C PRO A 206 -22.80 -13.94 -2.29
N TYR A 207 -21.84 -14.55 -2.98
CA TYR A 207 -21.95 -15.87 -3.61
C TYR A 207 -21.31 -17.00 -2.77
N GLY A 208 -20.88 -16.72 -1.53
CA GLY A 208 -20.29 -17.71 -0.65
C GLY A 208 -18.89 -18.19 -1.04
N VAL A 209 -18.16 -17.43 -1.86
CA VAL A 209 -16.79 -17.77 -2.29
C VAL A 209 -15.78 -17.22 -1.30
N ASP A 210 -14.86 -18.05 -0.83
CA ASP A 210 -13.65 -17.57 -0.13
C ASP A 210 -12.64 -17.02 -1.15
N ILE A 211 -12.86 -15.79 -1.57
CA ILE A 211 -12.04 -15.15 -2.61
C ILE A 211 -10.56 -15.09 -2.23
N PRO A 212 -10.17 -14.61 -1.03
CA PRO A 212 -8.76 -14.62 -0.64
C PRO A 212 -8.14 -16.01 -0.61
N GLY A 213 -8.85 -16.99 -0.02
CA GLY A 213 -8.37 -18.36 0.04
C GLY A 213 -8.11 -18.98 -1.33
N VAL A 214 -9.01 -18.70 -2.30
CA VAL A 214 -8.85 -19.12 -3.70
C VAL A 214 -7.59 -18.53 -4.32
N LEU A 215 -7.41 -17.23 -4.19
CA LEU A 215 -6.30 -16.50 -4.82
C LEU A 215 -4.95 -16.88 -4.20
N LEU A 216 -4.90 -16.99 -2.88
CA LEU A 216 -3.68 -17.39 -2.15
C LEU A 216 -3.29 -18.84 -2.48
N HIS A 217 -4.28 -19.74 -2.54
CA HIS A 217 -4.02 -21.13 -2.94
C HIS A 217 -3.50 -21.23 -4.37
N TYR A 218 -4.10 -20.48 -5.31
CA TYR A 218 -3.61 -20.41 -6.68
C TYR A 218 -2.14 -19.95 -6.72
N ASN A 219 -1.82 -18.87 -6.03
CA ASN A 219 -0.45 -18.34 -5.98
C ASN A 219 0.54 -19.37 -5.42
N LEU A 220 0.17 -20.05 -4.32
CA LEU A 220 0.99 -21.08 -3.72
C LEU A 220 1.29 -22.22 -4.70
N VAL A 221 0.24 -22.81 -5.26
CA VAL A 221 0.38 -23.97 -6.17
C VAL A 221 1.14 -23.61 -7.42
N LYS A 222 0.94 -22.39 -7.93
CA LYS A 222 1.67 -21.87 -9.11
C LYS A 222 3.16 -21.63 -8.79
N SER A 223 3.47 -21.06 -7.62
CA SER A 223 4.86 -20.83 -7.20
C SER A 223 5.64 -22.13 -6.98
N GLU A 224 4.95 -23.21 -6.67
CA GLU A 224 5.50 -24.56 -6.54
C GLU A 224 5.52 -25.34 -7.86
N GLU A 225 5.15 -24.68 -8.98
CA GLU A 225 5.06 -25.29 -10.33
C GLU A 225 4.14 -26.53 -10.38
N ARG A 226 3.16 -26.62 -9.47
CA ARG A 226 2.21 -27.74 -9.33
C ARG A 226 0.84 -27.46 -9.92
N LEU A 227 0.64 -26.33 -10.58
CA LEU A 227 -0.67 -25.97 -11.14
C LEU A 227 -1.03 -26.93 -12.29
N PRO A 228 -2.12 -27.71 -12.17
CA PRO A 228 -2.54 -28.60 -13.23
C PRO A 228 -2.99 -27.83 -14.46
N GLU A 229 -2.52 -28.21 -15.65
CA GLU A 229 -2.92 -27.57 -16.90
C GLU A 229 -4.39 -27.85 -17.24
N ASP A 230 -4.86 -29.07 -16.92
CA ASP A 230 -6.24 -29.47 -17.09
C ASP A 230 -6.69 -30.55 -16.05
N ARG A 231 -7.94 -31.00 -16.16
CA ARG A 231 -8.52 -32.03 -15.27
C ARG A 231 -7.88 -33.40 -15.39
N ARG A 232 -7.10 -33.66 -16.44
CA ARG A 232 -6.42 -34.95 -16.68
C ARG A 232 -5.00 -34.98 -16.10
N HIS A 233 -4.49 -33.80 -15.69
CA HIS A 233 -3.19 -33.71 -15.06
C HIS A 233 -3.12 -34.58 -13.79
N PRO A 234 -2.02 -35.34 -13.54
CA PRO A 234 -1.90 -36.23 -12.39
C PRO A 234 -2.16 -35.55 -11.05
N ASP A 235 -1.74 -34.28 -10.90
CA ASP A 235 -1.89 -33.51 -9.67
C ASP A 235 -3.26 -32.85 -9.50
N TYR A 236 -4.15 -32.93 -10.51
CA TYR A 236 -5.45 -32.26 -10.43
C TYR A 236 -6.30 -32.69 -9.22
N ALA A 237 -6.30 -33.98 -8.89
CA ALA A 237 -7.05 -34.49 -7.75
C ALA A 237 -6.49 -33.99 -6.41
N ARG A 238 -5.16 -33.83 -6.32
CA ARG A 238 -4.47 -33.24 -5.16
C ARG A 238 -4.79 -31.77 -5.04
N TYR A 239 -4.63 -31.00 -6.11
CA TYR A 239 -4.95 -29.57 -6.20
C TYR A 239 -6.39 -29.30 -5.75
N ARG A 240 -7.35 -30.05 -6.27
CA ARG A 240 -8.76 -29.91 -5.91
C ARG A 240 -9.04 -30.20 -4.43
N ARG A 241 -8.40 -31.20 -3.84
CA ARG A 241 -8.56 -31.54 -2.41
C ARG A 241 -7.97 -30.44 -1.52
N GLU A 242 -6.78 -29.96 -1.82
CA GLU A 242 -6.13 -28.89 -1.07
C GLU A 242 -6.97 -27.62 -1.10
N PHE A 243 -7.57 -27.29 -2.26
CA PHE A 243 -8.47 -26.18 -2.43
C PHE A 243 -9.75 -26.29 -1.58
N ILE A 244 -10.40 -27.44 -1.58
CA ILE A 244 -11.62 -27.67 -0.78
C ILE A 244 -11.33 -27.60 0.73
N ILE A 245 -10.18 -28.12 1.19
CA ILE A 245 -9.78 -28.06 2.59
C ILE A 245 -9.48 -26.61 3.00
N GLY A 246 -8.90 -25.81 2.10
CA GLY A 246 -8.65 -24.37 2.32
C GLY A 246 -9.93 -23.55 2.53
N GLN A 247 -11.04 -23.94 1.91
CA GLN A 247 -12.33 -23.24 2.04
C GLN A 247 -13.06 -23.51 3.38
N ASN A 248 -12.67 -24.54 4.12
CA ASN A 248 -13.29 -24.92 5.39
C ASN A 248 -12.49 -24.45 6.62
N ARG A 249 -11.58 -23.51 6.45
CA ARG A 249 -10.84 -22.83 7.52
C ARG A 249 -11.34 -21.38 7.64
#